data_88207e7387d440d41cc464b3a37603e5
#
_entry.id   88207e7387d440d41cc464b3a37603e5
#
_cell.length_a   1.000
_cell.length_b   1.000
_cell.length_c   1.000
_cell.angle_alpha   90.00
_cell.angle_beta   90.00
_cell.angle_gamma   90.00
#
_symmetry.space_group_name_H-M   'P 1'
#
loop_
_entity.id
_entity.type
_entity.pdbx_description
1 polymer ?
#
loop_
_entity_poly.entity_id
_entity_poly.type
_entity_poly.pdbx_seq_one_letter_code
_entity_poly.pdbx_strand_id
1 'polypeptide(L)' 'TASDLRIECPECAASVRLARQPLAGEVVRCGDCQSELEIVSTAPLKAELAPQVQEDWGE' A
#
# COMPACT_ATOMS: atom_id res chain seq x y z
N THR A 1 -16.09 -10.02 -14.79
CA THR A 1 -15.99 -9.73 -13.57
C THR A 1 -14.83 -8.96 -13.20
N ALA A 2 -14.97 -7.91 -12.74
CA ALA A 2 -13.95 -7.07 -12.42
C ALA A 2 -13.23 -7.50 -11.27
N SER A 3 -11.99 -7.56 -11.29
CA SER A 3 -11.33 -7.87 -10.16
C SER A 3 -11.17 -6.64 -9.42
N ASP A 4 -11.64 -6.56 -8.27
CA ASP A 4 -11.53 -5.42 -7.47
C ASP A 4 -10.18 -5.39 -6.91
N LEU A 5 -9.28 -4.70 -7.51
CA LEU A 5 -7.95 -4.56 -7.01
C LEU A 5 -7.96 -3.45 -5.99
N ARG A 6 -8.13 -3.81 -4.76
CA ARG A 6 -8.13 -2.81 -3.72
C ARG A 6 -7.52 -3.38 -2.46
N ILE A 7 -6.97 -2.53 -1.64
CA ILE A 7 -6.35 -2.96 -0.40
C ILE A 7 -6.91 -2.08 0.70
N GLU A 8 -6.76 -2.51 1.91
CA GLU A 8 -7.29 -1.76 3.03
C GLU A 8 -6.16 -1.03 3.71
N CYS A 9 -6.27 0.24 3.90
CA CYS A 9 -5.25 1.01 4.52
C CYS A 9 -5.25 0.73 6.01
N PRO A 10 -4.14 0.32 6.59
CA PRO A 10 -4.12 0.01 8.00
C PRO A 10 -4.14 1.25 8.88
N GLU A 11 -3.94 2.43 8.30
CA GLU A 11 -4.00 3.62 9.10
C GLU A 11 -5.40 4.17 9.24
N CYS A 12 -6.09 4.34 8.16
CA CYS A 12 -7.41 4.90 8.22
C CYS A 12 -8.49 3.90 7.86
N ALA A 13 -8.11 2.70 7.54
CA ALA A 13 -9.04 1.64 7.19
C ALA A 13 -9.84 1.96 5.95
N ALA A 14 -9.37 2.82 5.11
CA ALA A 14 -10.08 3.13 3.90
C ALA A 14 -9.69 2.15 2.81
N SER A 15 -10.56 1.98 1.85
CA SER A 15 -10.26 1.10 0.76
C SER A 15 -9.48 1.86 -0.30
N VAL A 16 -8.35 1.33 -0.69
CA VAL A 16 -7.52 1.96 -1.68
C VAL A 16 -7.69 1.18 -2.97
N ARG A 17 -8.18 1.87 -4.01
CA ARG A 17 -8.41 1.20 -5.25
C ARG A 17 -7.20 1.29 -6.11
N LEU A 18 -6.83 0.23 -6.76
CA LEU A 18 -5.67 0.19 -7.59
C LEU A 18 -6.07 0.07 -9.05
N ALA A 19 -5.41 0.81 -9.90
CA ALA A 19 -5.75 0.80 -11.30
C ALA A 19 -5.30 -0.50 -11.96
N ARG A 20 -4.30 -1.11 -11.44
CA ARG A 20 -3.81 -2.35 -12.01
C ARG A 20 -3.28 -3.20 -10.88
N GLN A 21 -3.00 -4.43 -11.17
CA GLN A 21 -2.52 -5.30 -10.14
C GLN A 21 -1.10 -4.91 -9.77
N PRO A 22 -0.82 -4.65 -8.52
CA PRO A 22 0.51 -4.25 -8.12
C PRO A 22 1.43 -5.45 -8.00
N LEU A 23 2.69 -5.19 -7.90
CA LEU A 23 3.66 -6.25 -7.71
C LEU A 23 4.06 -6.28 -6.25
N ALA A 24 4.50 -7.44 -5.78
CA ALA A 24 4.95 -7.54 -4.41
C ALA A 24 6.13 -6.61 -4.22
N GLY A 25 6.09 -5.85 -3.18
CA GLY A 25 7.13 -4.87 -2.92
C GLY A 25 6.82 -3.49 -3.47
N GLU A 26 5.73 -3.36 -4.19
CA GLU A 26 5.41 -2.08 -4.77
C GLU A 26 4.79 -1.18 -3.71
N VAL A 27 5.07 0.10 -3.74
CA VAL A 27 4.53 1.03 -2.77
C VAL A 27 3.43 1.83 -3.42
N VAL A 28 2.28 1.87 -2.78
CA VAL A 28 1.15 2.66 -3.27
C VAL A 28 0.78 3.65 -2.18
N ARG A 29 0.01 4.65 -2.52
CA ARG A 29 -0.34 5.66 -1.54
C ARG A 29 -1.84 5.67 -1.31
N CYS A 30 -2.23 5.76 -0.07
CA CYS A 30 -3.62 5.85 0.29
C CYS A 30 -4.17 7.20 -0.15
N GLY A 31 -5.32 7.20 -0.76
CA GLY A 31 -5.89 8.45 -1.21
C GLY A 31 -6.59 9.22 -0.12
N ASP A 32 -6.77 8.61 1.04
CA ASP A 32 -7.46 9.27 2.13
C ASP A 32 -6.49 9.86 3.11
N CYS A 33 -5.59 9.12 3.67
CA CYS A 33 -4.65 9.62 4.64
C CYS A 33 -3.27 9.80 4.04
N GLN A 34 -3.11 9.42 2.80
CA GLN A 34 -1.86 9.60 2.10
C GLN A 34 -0.71 8.85 2.72
N SER A 35 -0.97 7.79 3.41
CA SER A 35 0.08 6.96 3.93
C SER A 35 0.65 6.10 2.82
N GLU A 36 1.89 5.76 2.92
CA GLU A 36 2.50 4.91 1.93
C GLU A 36 2.32 3.48 2.35
N LEU A 37 1.84 2.65 1.46
CA LEU A 37 1.55 1.27 1.74
C LEU A 37 2.39 0.39 0.84
N GLU A 38 2.95 -0.66 1.41
CA GLU A 38 3.77 -1.55 0.64
C GLU A 38 3.01 -2.83 0.38
N ILE A 39 3.00 -3.30 -0.84
CA ILE A 39 2.30 -4.51 -1.20
C ILE A 39 3.15 -5.69 -0.75
N VAL A 40 2.66 -6.40 0.23
CA VAL A 40 3.40 -7.53 0.76
C VAL A 40 2.99 -8.83 0.13
N SER A 41 1.84 -8.87 -0.50
CA SER A 41 1.38 -10.08 -1.14
C SER A 41 0.41 -9.72 -2.23
N THR A 42 0.36 -10.50 -3.28
CA THR A 42 -0.56 -10.23 -4.36
C THR A 42 -1.61 -11.31 -4.51
N ALA A 43 -1.45 -12.42 -3.85
CA ALA A 43 -2.42 -13.48 -3.93
C ALA A 43 -2.51 -14.22 -2.60
N PRO A 44 -3.27 -13.71 -1.67
CA PRO A 44 -4.21 -12.61 -1.77
C PRO A 44 -3.53 -11.26 -1.72
N LEU A 45 -4.21 -10.25 -2.19
CA LEU A 45 -3.64 -8.95 -2.25
C LEU A 45 -3.62 -8.33 -0.87
N LYS A 46 -2.48 -8.02 -0.36
CA LYS A 46 -2.34 -7.44 0.94
C LYS A 46 -1.30 -6.35 0.95
N ALA A 47 -1.49 -5.37 1.79
CA ALA A 47 -0.54 -4.28 1.90
C ALA A 47 -0.39 -3.89 3.36
N GLU A 48 0.76 -3.34 3.69
CA GLU A 48 1.02 -2.88 5.04
C GLU A 48 1.64 -1.53 4.94
N LEU A 49 1.78 -0.86 6.08
CA LEU A 49 2.39 0.43 6.07
C LEU A 49 3.84 0.30 5.64
N ALA A 50 4.22 1.07 4.68
CA ALA A 50 5.59 1.02 4.21
C ALA A 50 6.51 1.58 5.28
N PRO A 51 7.68 1.05 5.44
CA PRO A 51 8.58 1.56 6.46
C PRO A 51 9.02 2.96 6.09
N GLN A 52 8.98 3.84 7.08
CA GLN A 52 9.35 5.16 6.84
C GLN A 52 10.80 5.27 7.00
N VAL A 53 11.54 5.54 6.01
CA VAL A 53 12.92 5.68 6.14
C VAL A 53 13.22 7.01 6.61
N GLN A 54 13.71 7.15 7.83
CA GLN A 54 14.07 8.37 8.29
C GLN A 54 15.36 8.64 7.74
N GLU A 55 15.56 9.57 7.06
CA GLU A 55 16.76 9.93 6.58
C GLU A 55 17.66 10.39 7.52
N ASP A 56 17.94 9.77 8.47
CA ASP A 56 18.76 10.18 9.47
C ASP A 56 20.10 9.92 9.06
N TRP A 57 20.79 10.73 8.50
CA TRP A 57 22.06 10.55 8.08
C TRP A 57 23.00 10.56 9.07
N GLY A 58 22.82 10.78 10.07
CA GLY A 58 23.66 10.78 11.13
C GLY A 58 24.96 10.40 10.76
N GLU A 59 25.37 10.23 10.22
CA GLU A 59 26.41 9.88 10.04
C GLU A 59 27.02 10.19 10.14
#